data_606b7616b7fdf06c082ca8b390628336
#
_entry.id   606b7616b7fdf06c082ca8b390628336
#
_cell.length_a   1.000
_cell.length_b   1.000
_cell.length_c   1.000
_cell.angle_alpha   90.00
_cell.angle_beta   90.00
_cell.angle_gamma   90.00
#
_symmetry.space_group_name_H-M   'P 1'
#
loop_
_entity.id
_entity.type
_entity.pdbx_description
1 polymer ?
#
loop_
_entity_poly.entity_id
_entity_poly.type
_entity_poly.pdbx_seq_one_letter_code
_entity_poly.pdbx_strand_id
1 'polypeptide(L)'
;VKGMLMSHVASKGVHRSMFGRFKQMLTYKCKWYGRKLILADKLYPSTQRCAVCGTIKHGDERITLYGNKKHGTKHNEFVCYNKKCPNYNLVVDRDTNAMFNLLALIEHPKLNKAL
;
A
#
# COMPACT_ATOMS: atom_id res chain seq x y z
N VAL A 1 -20.92 -19.41 -9.93
CA VAL A 1 -19.64 -18.80 -9.55
C VAL A 1 -18.60 -18.97 -10.64
N LYS A 2 -18.46 -20.18 -11.17
CA LYS A 2 -17.50 -20.47 -12.25
C LYS A 2 -17.74 -19.60 -13.49
N GLY A 3 -19.01 -19.45 -13.90
CA GLY A 3 -19.40 -18.60 -15.02
C GLY A 3 -19.12 -17.11 -14.77
N MET A 4 -19.29 -16.65 -13.54
CA MET A 4 -19.01 -15.27 -13.15
C MET A 4 -17.51 -14.93 -13.25
N LEU A 5 -16.64 -15.88 -12.90
CA LEU A 5 -15.18 -15.68 -12.96
C LEU A 5 -14.66 -15.63 -14.40
N MET A 6 -15.38 -16.17 -15.35
CA MET A 6 -15.00 -16.13 -16.76
C MET A 6 -15.35 -14.81 -17.44
N SER A 7 -16.25 -14.02 -16.87
CA SER A 7 -16.61 -12.69 -17.36
C SER A 7 -15.75 -11.63 -16.69
N HIS A 8 -15.11 -10.75 -17.47
CA HIS A 8 -14.25 -9.68 -16.92
C HIS A 8 -15.04 -8.73 -16.00
N VAL A 9 -16.26 -8.36 -16.36
CA VAL A 9 -17.09 -7.46 -15.54
C VAL A 9 -17.58 -8.19 -14.28
N ALA A 10 -18.03 -9.42 -14.43
CA ALA A 10 -18.46 -10.23 -13.31
C ALA A 10 -17.29 -10.55 -12.34
N SER A 11 -16.08 -10.76 -12.88
CA SER A 11 -14.88 -10.98 -12.08
C SER A 11 -14.59 -9.78 -11.17
N LYS A 12 -14.67 -8.55 -11.69
CA LYS A 12 -14.52 -7.33 -10.88
C LYS A 12 -15.58 -7.24 -9.78
N GLY A 13 -16.84 -7.56 -10.09
CA GLY A 13 -17.92 -7.57 -9.12
C GLY A 13 -17.71 -8.60 -8.02
N VAL A 14 -17.22 -9.78 -8.36
CA VAL A 14 -16.90 -10.85 -7.40
C VAL A 14 -15.77 -10.40 -6.46
N HIS A 15 -14.70 -9.80 -6.99
CA HIS A 15 -13.60 -9.30 -6.18
C HIS A 15 -14.06 -8.22 -5.19
N ARG A 16 -14.87 -7.26 -5.64
CA ARG A 16 -15.40 -6.21 -4.76
C ARG A 16 -16.27 -6.80 -3.64
N SER A 17 -17.11 -7.77 -3.97
CA SER A 17 -17.97 -8.45 -3.00
C SER A 17 -17.17 -9.21 -1.96
N MET A 18 -16.15 -9.96 -2.39
CA MET A 18 -15.24 -10.69 -1.51
C MET A 18 -14.45 -9.76 -0.59
N PHE A 19 -13.95 -8.64 -1.13
CA PHE A 19 -13.23 -7.63 -0.37
C PHE A 19 -14.14 -6.98 0.68
N GLY A 20 -15.39 -6.66 0.31
CA GLY A 20 -16.37 -6.12 1.23
C GLY A 20 -16.68 -7.06 2.39
N ARG A 21 -16.84 -8.36 2.11
CA ARG A 21 -17.03 -9.39 3.14
C ARG A 21 -15.81 -9.50 4.06
N PHE A 22 -14.63 -9.49 3.50
CA PHE A 22 -13.38 -9.55 4.27
C PHE A 22 -13.29 -8.35 5.23
N LYS A 23 -13.59 -7.15 4.75
CA LYS A 23 -13.63 -5.93 5.56
C LYS A 23 -14.64 -6.04 6.71
N GLN A 24 -15.84 -6.53 6.41
CA GLN A 24 -16.89 -6.74 7.43
C GLN A 24 -16.44 -7.74 8.49
N MET A 25 -15.84 -8.85 8.08
CA MET A 25 -15.32 -9.87 9.00
C MET A 25 -14.23 -9.31 9.90
N LEU A 26 -13.29 -8.54 9.34
CA LEU A 26 -12.24 -7.89 10.12
C LEU A 26 -12.81 -6.89 11.12
N THR A 27 -13.78 -6.08 10.71
CA THR A 27 -14.44 -5.11 11.59
C THR A 27 -15.10 -5.80 12.77
N TYR A 28 -15.83 -6.89 12.49
CA TYR A 28 -16.51 -7.67 13.51
C TYR A 28 -15.53 -8.35 14.47
N LYS A 29 -14.48 -8.98 13.93
CA LYS A 29 -13.45 -9.64 14.74
C LYS A 29 -12.66 -8.65 15.60
N CYS A 30 -12.32 -7.50 15.05
CA CYS A 30 -11.61 -6.45 15.81
C CYS A 30 -12.48 -5.95 16.97
N LYS A 31 -13.77 -5.77 16.76
CA LYS A 31 -14.71 -5.37 17.81
C LYS A 31 -14.80 -6.42 18.91
N TRP A 32 -14.84 -7.71 18.53
CA TRP A 32 -14.90 -8.82 19.47
C TRP A 32 -13.68 -8.90 20.39
N TYR A 33 -12.49 -8.69 19.83
CA TYR A 33 -11.24 -8.82 20.56
C TYR A 33 -10.73 -7.49 21.14
N GLY A 34 -11.56 -6.44 21.11
CA GLY A 34 -11.17 -5.13 21.60
C GLY A 34 -10.03 -4.49 20.81
N ARG A 35 -9.88 -4.86 19.52
CA ARG A 35 -8.87 -4.30 18.63
C ARG A 35 -9.47 -3.17 17.79
N LYS A 36 -8.64 -2.21 17.43
CA LYS A 36 -9.06 -1.11 16.57
C LYS A 36 -8.66 -1.41 15.12
N LEU A 37 -9.64 -1.33 14.21
CA LEU A 37 -9.41 -1.42 12.78
C LEU A 37 -9.26 -0.03 12.21
N ILE A 38 -8.13 0.25 11.55
CA ILE A 38 -7.86 1.52 10.88
C ILE A 38 -7.76 1.24 9.40
N LEU A 39 -8.58 1.94 8.61
CA LEU A 39 -8.58 1.82 7.16
C LEU A 39 -7.72 2.93 6.57
N ALA A 40 -6.77 2.57 5.73
CA ALA A 40 -5.98 3.54 4.99
C ALA A 40 -6.81 4.15 3.87
N ASP A 41 -6.58 5.44 3.60
CA ASP A 41 -7.13 6.10 2.42
C ASP A 41 -6.61 5.38 1.18
N LYS A 42 -7.49 5.10 0.21
CA LYS A 42 -7.11 4.41 -1.03
C LYS A 42 -6.12 5.20 -1.88
N LEU A 43 -6.02 6.51 -1.69
CA LEU A 43 -5.05 7.36 -2.38
C LEU A 43 -3.73 7.50 -1.61
N TYR A 44 -3.62 6.91 -0.43
CA TYR A 44 -2.38 6.95 0.35
C TYR A 44 -1.26 6.19 -0.39
N PRO A 45 -0.16 6.88 -0.74
CA PRO A 45 0.89 6.29 -1.59
C PRO A 45 1.87 5.42 -0.78
N SER A 46 1.37 4.35 -0.17
CA SER A 46 2.18 3.50 0.71
C SER A 46 3.37 2.85 0.00
N THR A 47 3.26 2.57 -1.31
CA THR A 47 4.34 1.95 -2.09
C THR A 47 5.30 2.96 -2.69
N GLN A 48 4.95 4.24 -2.73
CA GLN A 48 5.76 5.30 -3.34
C GLN A 48 6.48 6.15 -2.30
N ARG A 49 6.06 6.10 -1.05
CA ARG A 49 6.60 6.91 0.04
C ARG A 49 7.78 6.19 0.71
N CYS A 50 8.88 6.90 0.93
CA CYS A 50 9.98 6.39 1.75
C CYS A 50 9.56 6.38 3.23
N ALA A 51 9.67 5.23 3.87
CA ALA A 51 9.28 5.08 5.28
C ALA A 51 10.20 5.84 6.25
N VAL A 52 11.41 6.17 5.82
CA VAL A 52 12.41 6.87 6.66
C VAL A 52 12.27 8.39 6.55
N CYS A 53 12.28 8.94 5.33
CA CYS A 53 12.25 10.40 5.13
C CYS A 53 10.90 10.96 4.74
N GLY A 54 9.95 10.12 4.34
CA GLY A 54 8.61 10.54 3.95
C GLY A 54 8.49 11.09 2.53
N THR A 55 9.55 11.08 1.74
CA THR A 55 9.53 11.56 0.36
C THR A 55 8.69 10.63 -0.50
N ILE A 56 7.78 11.19 -1.29
CA ILE A 56 6.89 10.44 -2.19
C ILE A 56 7.43 10.54 -3.61
N LYS A 57 7.50 9.41 -4.29
CA LYS A 57 7.96 9.34 -5.68
C LYS A 57 6.86 9.81 -6.64
N HIS A 58 7.24 10.62 -7.61
CA HIS A 58 6.34 11.17 -8.62
C HIS A 58 6.92 11.00 -10.03
N GLY A 59 6.04 11.00 -11.02
CA GLY A 59 6.43 10.95 -12.43
C GLY A 59 7.26 9.73 -12.78
N ASP A 60 8.40 9.93 -13.40
CA ASP A 60 9.30 8.86 -13.88
C ASP A 60 9.94 8.05 -12.75
N GLU A 61 9.94 8.57 -11.53
CA GLU A 61 10.51 7.89 -10.37
C GLU A 61 9.53 6.92 -9.71
N ARG A 62 8.26 6.93 -10.10
CA ARG A 62 7.25 6.05 -9.52
C ARG A 62 7.59 4.58 -9.75
N ILE A 63 7.34 3.78 -8.72
CA ILE A 63 7.46 2.33 -8.81
C ILE A 63 6.16 1.78 -9.37
N THR A 64 6.26 1.00 -10.45
CA THR A 64 5.14 0.29 -11.06
C THR A 64 5.15 -1.18 -10.65
N LEU A 65 4.19 -1.96 -11.16
CA LEU A 65 4.17 -3.41 -10.97
C LEU A 65 5.44 -4.09 -11.50
N TYR A 66 6.14 -3.44 -12.43
CA TYR A 66 7.36 -3.96 -13.05
C TYR A 66 8.62 -3.30 -12.51
N GLY A 67 8.50 -2.51 -11.44
CA GLY A 67 9.61 -1.75 -10.89
C GLY A 67 9.76 -0.37 -11.54
N ASN A 68 10.98 0.13 -11.60
CA ASN A 68 11.31 1.42 -12.22
C ASN A 68 12.40 1.23 -13.27
N LYS A 69 12.07 1.48 -14.53
CA LYS A 69 13.01 1.30 -15.66
C LYS A 69 14.11 2.36 -15.68
N LYS A 70 13.80 3.59 -15.30
CA LYS A 70 14.75 4.71 -15.31
C LYS A 70 15.94 4.44 -14.39
N HIS A 71 15.68 3.88 -13.21
CA HIS A 71 16.70 3.61 -12.20
C HIS A 71 17.10 2.13 -12.11
N GLY A 72 16.52 1.26 -12.94
CA GLY A 72 16.82 -0.17 -12.93
C GLY A 72 16.32 -0.91 -11.69
N THR A 73 15.37 -0.34 -10.97
CA THR A 73 14.80 -0.95 -9.76
C THR A 73 13.84 -2.08 -10.12
N LYS A 74 13.97 -3.22 -9.46
CA LYS A 74 13.09 -4.37 -9.67
C LYS A 74 11.72 -4.15 -9.02
N HIS A 75 10.75 -5.00 -9.36
CA HIS A 75 9.38 -4.89 -8.86
C HIS A 75 9.23 -5.04 -7.34
N ASN A 76 10.16 -5.74 -6.69
CA ASN A 76 10.15 -5.98 -5.25
C ASN A 76 11.13 -5.10 -4.47
N GLU A 77 11.74 -4.13 -5.12
CA GLU A 77 12.74 -3.26 -4.53
C GLU A 77 12.20 -1.83 -4.35
N PHE A 78 12.61 -1.20 -3.27
CA PHE A 78 12.38 0.23 -3.04
C PHE A 78 13.72 0.90 -2.77
N VAL A 79 14.01 1.99 -3.50
CA VAL A 79 15.22 2.78 -3.33
C VAL A 79 14.82 4.24 -3.18
N CYS A 80 15.26 4.88 -2.12
CA CYS A 80 15.03 6.31 -1.92
C CYS A 80 16.07 7.13 -2.68
N TYR A 81 15.63 8.10 -3.45
CA TYR A 81 16.51 8.98 -4.25
C TYR A 81 16.72 10.34 -3.60
N ASN A 82 16.21 10.55 -2.38
CA ASN A 82 16.44 11.77 -1.63
C ASN A 82 17.83 11.75 -0.98
N LYS A 83 18.72 12.61 -1.43
CA LYS A 83 20.11 12.67 -0.95
C LYS A 83 20.21 12.97 0.54
N LYS A 84 19.19 13.58 1.14
CA LYS A 84 19.14 13.89 2.58
C LYS A 84 18.65 12.73 3.42
N CYS A 85 18.15 11.66 2.79
CA CYS A 85 17.65 10.49 3.51
C CYS A 85 18.81 9.64 4.02
N PRO A 86 18.78 9.16 5.27
CA PRO A 86 19.78 8.22 5.77
C PRO A 86 19.88 6.94 4.95
N ASN A 87 18.79 6.56 4.28
CA ASN A 87 18.72 5.36 3.43
C ASN A 87 18.88 5.67 1.94
N TYR A 88 19.48 6.81 1.61
CA TYR A 88 19.73 7.18 0.21
C TYR A 88 20.47 6.06 -0.54
N ASN A 89 19.94 5.66 -1.69
CA ASN A 89 20.43 4.57 -2.54
C ASN A 89 20.48 3.18 -1.89
N LEU A 90 19.97 3.02 -0.69
CA LEU A 90 19.86 1.71 -0.06
C LEU A 90 18.67 0.95 -0.66
N VAL A 91 18.93 -0.28 -1.11
CA VAL A 91 17.87 -1.15 -1.61
C VAL A 91 17.18 -1.81 -0.43
N VAL A 92 15.87 -1.59 -0.32
CA VAL A 92 15.05 -2.22 0.72
C VAL A 92 13.90 -2.98 0.06
N ASP A 93 13.29 -3.91 0.80
CA ASP A 93 12.14 -4.64 0.32
C ASP A 93 10.95 -3.69 0.19
N ARG A 94 10.28 -3.72 -0.96
CA ARG A 94 9.14 -2.85 -1.28
C ARG A 94 7.98 -3.04 -0.30
N ASP A 95 7.65 -4.29 0.00
CA ASP A 95 6.53 -4.61 0.89
C ASP A 95 6.82 -4.21 2.34
N THR A 96 8.06 -4.41 2.79
CA THR A 96 8.51 -3.97 4.12
C THR A 96 8.42 -2.45 4.25
N ASN A 97 8.86 -1.71 3.24
CA ASN A 97 8.76 -0.25 3.23
C ASN A 97 7.29 0.19 3.27
N ALA A 98 6.42 -0.46 2.49
CA ALA A 98 4.98 -0.17 2.48
C ALA A 98 4.34 -0.48 3.84
N MET A 99 4.75 -1.55 4.50
CA MET A 99 4.28 -1.90 5.83
C MET A 99 4.58 -0.79 6.84
N PHE A 100 5.79 -0.26 6.84
CA PHE A 100 6.16 0.84 7.74
C PHE A 100 5.39 2.12 7.40
N ASN A 101 5.10 2.38 6.13
CA ASN A 101 4.26 3.51 5.73
C ASN A 101 2.83 3.37 6.26
N LEU A 102 2.27 2.16 6.26
CA LEU A 102 0.95 1.91 6.82
C LEU A 102 0.94 2.04 8.35
N LEU A 103 2.00 1.59 9.01
CA LEU A 103 2.15 1.77 10.47
C LEU A 103 2.24 3.26 10.85
N ALA A 104 2.82 4.09 10.00
CA ALA A 104 2.91 5.53 10.22
C ALA A 104 1.52 6.20 10.30
N LEU A 105 0.48 5.62 9.69
CA LEU A 105 -0.89 6.13 9.79
C LEU A 105 -1.45 6.01 11.20
N ILE A 106 -0.95 5.07 12.00
CA ILE A 106 -1.35 4.89 13.39
C ILE A 106 -0.70 5.97 14.25
N GLU A 107 0.59 6.23 14.04
CA GLU A 107 1.36 7.22 14.80
C GLU A 107 1.01 8.66 14.38
N HIS A 108 0.66 8.86 13.11
CA HIS A 108 0.36 10.16 12.53
C HIS A 108 -1.00 10.12 11.80
N PRO A 109 -2.13 10.13 12.53
CA PRO A 109 -3.46 10.01 11.92
C PRO A 109 -3.78 11.06 10.85
N LYS A 110 -3.11 12.23 10.90
CA LYS A 110 -3.31 13.29 9.91
C LYS A 110 -2.89 12.90 8.50
N LEU A 111 -2.03 11.89 8.36
CA LEU A 111 -1.63 11.36 7.06
C LEU A 111 -2.76 10.55 6.41
N ASN A 112 -3.70 10.06 7.20
CA ASN A 112 -4.79 9.22 6.72
C ASN A 112 -6.05 10.07 6.51
N LYS A 113 -6.30 10.46 5.27
CA LYS A 113 -7.46 11.28 4.91
C LYS A 113 -8.79 10.53 5.00
N ALA A 114 -8.76 9.21 5.19
CA ALA A 114 -9.96 8.40 5.36
C ALA A 114 -10.58 8.49 6.76
N LEU A 115 -9.89 9.10 7.72
CA LEU A 115 -10.40 9.31 9.08
C LEU A 115 -11.28 10.55 9.21
#